data_ee5685d576836d033ae7473fad28437e
#
_entry.id   ee5685d576836d033ae7473fad28437e
#
_cell.length_a   1.000
_cell.length_b   1.000
_cell.length_c   1.000
_cell.angle_alpha   90.00
_cell.angle_beta   90.00
_cell.angle_gamma   90.00
#
_symmetry.space_group_name_H-M   'P 1'
#
loop_
_entity.id
_entity.type
_entity.pdbx_description
1 polymer ?
#
loop_
_entity_poly.entity_id
_entity_poly.type
_entity_poly.pdbx_seq_one_letter_code
_entity_poly.pdbx_strand_id
1 'polypeptide(L)'
;MTLTAKQMGMKDTTFKNAHGLTSAKHISTPKDMAILARRLIYDFPEYYNLFGRNSVNVLGRTLYNTNRKFLSQYNGSDGIKTGFTSSAGFNLAASAKRGNKRIIGVVFGSSSVSLRNKRMTELLNIGFANSKENVAFTSLKKLSLYPNIINILGENSLLKVSKEPVKRPLI
;
A
#
# COMPACT_ATOMS: atom_id res chain seq x y z
N MET A 1 -9.35 9.51 -7.38
CA MET A 1 -9.13 8.19 -6.72
C MET A 1 -9.81 7.03 -7.49
N THR A 2 -11.14 6.97 -7.65
CA THR A 2 -11.80 5.84 -8.34
C THR A 2 -11.34 5.68 -9.80
N LEU A 3 -11.22 6.78 -10.55
CA LEU A 3 -10.70 6.72 -11.92
C LEU A 3 -9.28 6.15 -11.98
N THR A 4 -8.40 6.64 -11.11
CA THR A 4 -7.02 6.15 -10.98
C THR A 4 -6.98 4.66 -10.60
N ALA A 5 -7.84 4.21 -9.67
CA ALA A 5 -7.97 2.81 -9.31
C ALA A 5 -8.32 1.94 -10.52
N LYS A 6 -9.32 2.37 -11.33
CA LYS A 6 -9.69 1.67 -12.56
C LYS A 6 -8.54 1.60 -13.57
N GLN A 7 -7.80 2.71 -13.76
CA GLN A 7 -6.61 2.74 -14.62
C GLN A 7 -5.51 1.78 -14.16
N MET A 8 -5.39 1.55 -12.85
CA MET A 8 -4.48 0.54 -12.28
C MET A 8 -4.97 -0.89 -12.44
N GLY A 9 -6.22 -1.10 -12.89
CA GLY A 9 -6.84 -2.42 -13.01
C GLY A 9 -7.64 -2.87 -11.80
N MET A 10 -7.92 -1.99 -10.83
CA MET A 10 -8.78 -2.22 -9.67
C MET A 10 -10.26 -2.12 -10.08
N LYS A 11 -10.79 -3.19 -10.66
CA LYS A 11 -12.12 -3.18 -11.31
C LYS A 11 -13.28 -3.09 -10.32
N ASP A 12 -13.09 -3.65 -9.12
CA ASP A 12 -14.13 -3.80 -8.09
C ASP A 12 -13.96 -2.79 -6.95
N THR A 13 -13.29 -1.66 -7.22
CA THR A 13 -13.01 -0.62 -6.23
C THR A 13 -13.71 0.68 -6.60
N THR A 14 -14.40 1.25 -5.60
CA THR A 14 -14.97 2.60 -5.64
C THR A 14 -14.58 3.35 -4.37
N PHE A 15 -13.91 4.48 -4.53
CA PHE A 15 -13.57 5.39 -3.44
C PHE A 15 -14.57 6.54 -3.36
N LYS A 16 -15.10 6.81 -2.19
CA LYS A 16 -16.02 7.92 -1.89
C LYS A 16 -15.40 9.04 -1.07
N ASN A 17 -14.31 8.73 -0.35
CA ASN A 17 -13.53 9.69 0.42
C ASN A 17 -12.05 9.30 0.41
N ALA A 18 -11.20 10.21 0.91
CA ALA A 18 -9.74 10.02 0.95
C ALA A 18 -9.25 9.41 2.28
N HIS A 19 -10.05 9.48 3.33
CA HIS A 19 -9.64 9.11 4.70
C HIS A 19 -10.03 7.68 5.09
N GLY A 20 -10.83 6.97 4.28
CA GLY A 20 -11.17 5.56 4.48
C GLY A 20 -12.28 5.30 5.48
N LEU A 21 -12.98 6.31 5.99
CA LEU A 21 -14.15 6.09 6.85
C LEU A 21 -15.33 5.55 6.06
N THR A 22 -16.22 4.84 6.76
CA THR A 22 -17.39 4.21 6.18
C THR A 22 -18.26 5.21 5.41
N SER A 23 -18.55 4.88 4.16
CA SER A 23 -19.45 5.62 3.30
C SER A 23 -20.16 4.65 2.36
N ALA A 24 -21.42 4.95 2.00
CA ALA A 24 -22.15 4.12 1.05
C ALA A 24 -21.38 3.97 -0.26
N LYS A 25 -21.25 2.72 -0.73
CA LYS A 25 -20.49 2.36 -1.95
C LYS A 25 -18.98 2.68 -1.90
N HIS A 26 -18.39 2.91 -0.72
CA HIS A 26 -16.94 2.93 -0.52
C HIS A 26 -16.46 1.50 -0.31
N ILE A 27 -16.13 0.82 -1.41
CA ILE A 27 -15.86 -0.62 -1.43
C ILE A 27 -14.59 -0.94 -2.19
N SER A 28 -13.97 -2.05 -1.81
CA SER A 28 -12.82 -2.64 -2.50
C SER A 28 -12.78 -4.15 -2.30
N THR A 29 -11.83 -4.81 -2.95
CA THR A 29 -11.57 -6.25 -2.78
C THR A 29 -10.11 -6.48 -2.36
N PRO A 30 -9.79 -7.63 -1.72
CA PRO A 30 -8.41 -8.00 -1.43
C PRO A 30 -7.52 -8.04 -2.67
N LYS A 31 -8.06 -8.48 -3.81
CA LYS A 31 -7.35 -8.50 -5.10
C LYS A 31 -6.98 -7.10 -5.55
N ASP A 32 -7.91 -6.16 -5.53
CA ASP A 32 -7.68 -4.78 -5.94
C ASP A 32 -6.67 -4.09 -5.02
N MET A 33 -6.77 -4.32 -3.71
CA MET A 33 -5.79 -3.78 -2.76
C MET A 33 -4.40 -4.39 -2.92
N ALA A 34 -4.30 -5.64 -3.36
CA ALA A 34 -3.01 -6.25 -3.72
C ALA A 34 -2.41 -5.61 -4.99
N ILE A 35 -3.25 -5.25 -5.98
CA ILE A 35 -2.84 -4.47 -7.15
C ILE A 35 -2.29 -3.11 -6.72
N LEU A 36 -3.04 -2.37 -5.87
CA LEU A 36 -2.60 -1.08 -5.34
C LEU A 36 -1.26 -1.19 -4.58
N ALA A 37 -1.15 -2.18 -3.70
CA ALA A 37 0.07 -2.44 -2.94
C ALA A 37 1.26 -2.73 -3.85
N ARG A 38 1.06 -3.54 -4.89
CA ARG A 38 2.10 -3.82 -5.89
C ARG A 38 2.54 -2.56 -6.62
N ARG A 39 1.59 -1.74 -7.06
CA ARG A 39 1.88 -0.46 -7.74
C ARG A 39 2.65 0.48 -6.81
N LEU A 40 2.26 0.59 -5.54
CA LEU A 40 2.97 1.40 -4.55
C LEU A 40 4.43 0.99 -4.41
N ILE A 41 4.70 -0.31 -4.32
CA ILE A 41 6.07 -0.83 -4.15
C ILE A 41 6.94 -0.56 -5.37
N TYR A 42 6.39 -0.74 -6.58
CA TYR A 42 7.21 -0.74 -7.80
C TYR A 42 7.18 0.58 -8.57
N ASP A 43 6.12 1.38 -8.42
CA ASP A 43 6.03 2.68 -9.06
C ASP A 43 6.64 3.80 -8.20
N PHE A 44 6.73 3.58 -6.87
CA PHE A 44 7.21 4.56 -5.89
C PHE A 44 8.20 3.97 -4.88
N PRO A 45 9.25 3.27 -5.34
CA PRO A 45 10.20 2.57 -4.46
C PRO A 45 10.91 3.52 -3.50
N GLU A 46 11.15 4.79 -3.89
CA GLU A 46 11.79 5.82 -3.08
C GLU A 46 10.97 6.21 -1.84
N TYR A 47 9.64 6.06 -1.89
CA TYR A 47 8.75 6.35 -0.77
C TYR A 47 8.34 5.10 0.01
N TYR A 48 8.58 3.92 -0.54
CA TYR A 48 8.05 2.68 0.04
C TYR A 48 8.62 2.38 1.44
N ASN A 49 9.86 2.81 1.72
CA ASN A 49 10.50 2.63 3.03
C ASN A 49 9.74 3.28 4.20
N LEU A 50 8.85 4.23 3.91
CA LEU A 50 8.01 4.88 4.94
C LEU A 50 7.03 3.90 5.58
N PHE A 51 6.58 2.88 4.86
CA PHE A 51 5.57 1.92 5.32
C PHE A 51 6.13 0.86 6.26
N GLY A 52 7.44 0.63 6.22
CA GLY A 52 8.15 -0.30 7.11
C GLY A 52 8.64 0.32 8.42
N ARG A 53 8.51 1.63 8.62
CA ARG A 53 8.95 2.30 9.86
C ARG A 53 8.03 1.96 11.02
N ASN A 54 8.61 1.58 12.16
CA ASN A 54 7.84 1.30 13.38
C ASN A 54 7.30 2.57 14.05
N SER A 55 8.05 3.67 13.96
CA SER A 55 7.68 4.98 14.49
C SER A 55 8.40 6.09 13.75
N VAL A 56 7.93 7.31 13.95
CA VAL A 56 8.55 8.54 13.47
C VAL A 56 8.39 9.61 14.53
N ASN A 57 9.40 10.48 14.70
CA ASN A 57 9.30 11.66 15.56
C ASN A 57 8.88 12.86 14.70
N VAL A 58 7.78 13.49 15.08
CA VAL A 58 7.24 14.69 14.40
C VAL A 58 6.97 15.74 15.46
N LEU A 59 7.63 16.87 15.36
CA LEU A 59 7.45 18.01 16.30
C LEU A 59 7.57 17.59 17.77
N GLY A 60 8.57 16.75 18.11
CA GLY A 60 8.81 16.28 19.48
C GLY A 60 7.87 15.16 19.94
N ARG A 61 6.94 14.69 19.12
CA ARG A 61 6.02 13.59 19.43
C ARG A 61 6.38 12.35 18.64
N THR A 62 6.47 11.20 19.32
CA THR A 62 6.64 9.91 18.65
C THR A 62 5.29 9.38 18.20
N LEU A 63 5.14 9.25 16.88
CA LEU A 63 4.00 8.60 16.25
C LEU A 63 4.36 7.16 15.90
N TYR A 64 3.54 6.22 16.32
CA TYR A 64 3.75 4.80 16.08
C TYR A 64 2.95 4.30 14.88
N ASN A 65 3.59 3.42 14.09
CA ASN A 65 2.90 2.74 13.01
C ASN A 65 1.82 1.80 13.59
N THR A 66 0.61 1.91 13.08
CA THR A 66 -0.51 1.03 13.48
C THR A 66 -0.27 -0.45 13.14
N ASN A 67 0.67 -0.73 12.24
CA ASN A 67 1.10 -2.08 11.85
C ASN A 67 2.36 -2.57 12.60
N ARG A 68 2.91 -1.79 13.54
CA ARG A 68 4.21 -2.08 14.19
C ARG A 68 4.32 -3.49 14.75
N LYS A 69 3.23 -4.04 15.33
CA LYS A 69 3.22 -5.38 15.89
C LYS A 69 3.49 -6.45 14.83
N PHE A 70 2.86 -6.35 13.66
CA PHE A 70 3.09 -7.28 12.55
C PHE A 70 4.49 -7.08 11.95
N LEU A 71 4.90 -5.83 11.74
CA LEU A 71 6.22 -5.48 11.21
C LEU A 71 7.36 -6.05 12.07
N SER A 72 7.23 -6.04 13.40
CA SER A 72 8.26 -6.57 14.31
C SER A 72 8.24 -8.09 14.45
N GLN A 73 7.10 -8.74 14.21
CA GLN A 73 6.92 -10.17 14.45
C GLN A 73 7.10 -11.05 13.22
N TYR A 74 6.82 -10.53 12.01
CA TYR A 74 6.89 -11.33 10.80
C TYR A 74 8.20 -11.07 10.03
N ASN A 75 9.02 -12.11 9.89
CA ASN A 75 10.34 -12.01 9.25
C ASN A 75 10.23 -11.52 7.79
N GLY A 76 10.96 -10.44 7.49
CA GLY A 76 11.00 -9.80 6.18
C GLY A 76 9.83 -8.84 5.93
N SER A 77 8.93 -8.61 6.90
CA SER A 77 7.84 -7.64 6.76
C SER A 77 8.38 -6.22 6.62
N ASP A 78 7.91 -5.49 5.59
CA ASP A 78 8.34 -4.12 5.26
C ASP A 78 7.19 -3.16 4.92
N GLY A 79 5.96 -3.55 5.23
CA GLY A 79 4.76 -2.71 5.02
C GLY A 79 3.47 -3.52 5.23
N ILE A 80 2.29 -2.97 4.97
CA ILE A 80 2.03 -1.69 4.29
C ILE A 80 1.06 -0.85 5.17
N LYS A 81 -0.22 -1.27 5.31
CA LYS A 81 -1.24 -0.45 5.97
C LYS A 81 -2.34 -1.30 6.60
N THR A 82 -2.71 -0.93 7.81
CA THR A 82 -3.91 -1.43 8.50
C THR A 82 -5.11 -0.56 8.19
N GLY A 83 -6.30 -1.12 8.31
CA GLY A 83 -7.55 -0.38 8.29
C GLY A 83 -8.57 -0.99 9.26
N PHE A 84 -9.39 -0.15 9.87
CA PHE A 84 -10.49 -0.58 10.72
C PHE A 84 -11.66 0.36 10.61
N THR A 85 -12.83 -0.18 10.42
CA THR A 85 -14.13 0.45 10.72
C THR A 85 -15.04 -0.62 11.33
N SER A 86 -16.06 -0.20 12.10
CA SER A 86 -16.99 -1.16 12.73
C SER A 86 -17.67 -2.07 11.70
N SER A 87 -17.96 -1.56 10.51
CA SER A 87 -18.61 -2.31 9.43
C SER A 87 -17.64 -3.20 8.65
N ALA A 88 -16.37 -2.80 8.49
CA ALA A 88 -15.40 -3.52 7.68
C ALA A 88 -14.51 -4.47 8.50
N GLY A 89 -14.53 -4.39 9.83
CA GLY A 89 -13.63 -5.14 10.71
C GLY A 89 -12.16 -4.76 10.57
N PHE A 90 -11.27 -5.62 11.04
CA PHE A 90 -9.83 -5.40 11.03
C PHE A 90 -9.22 -5.88 9.71
N ASN A 91 -8.60 -4.95 8.99
CA ASN A 91 -8.01 -5.16 7.66
C ASN A 91 -6.50 -4.94 7.69
N LEU A 92 -5.78 -5.60 6.77
CA LEU A 92 -4.34 -5.43 6.58
C LEU A 92 -3.96 -5.74 5.14
N ALA A 93 -3.25 -4.82 4.52
CA ALA A 93 -2.39 -5.10 3.39
C ALA A 93 -0.95 -5.16 3.91
N ALA A 94 -0.25 -6.26 3.69
CA ALA A 94 1.13 -6.45 4.11
C ALA A 94 2.01 -6.89 2.95
N SER A 95 3.30 -6.60 3.07
CA SER A 95 4.34 -7.11 2.20
C SER A 95 5.49 -7.65 3.05
N ALA A 96 6.11 -8.72 2.55
CA ALA A 96 7.34 -9.24 3.10
C ALA A 96 8.31 -9.61 1.98
N LYS A 97 9.60 -9.34 2.21
CA LYS A 97 10.70 -9.66 1.29
C LYS A 97 11.70 -10.57 1.98
N ARG A 98 12.07 -11.68 1.32
CA ARG A 98 13.11 -12.60 1.76
C ARG A 98 14.01 -12.92 0.56
N GLY A 99 15.24 -12.45 0.58
CA GLY A 99 16.12 -12.50 -0.59
C GLY A 99 15.49 -11.81 -1.80
N ASN A 100 15.36 -12.51 -2.90
CA ASN A 100 14.75 -11.99 -4.14
C ASN A 100 13.24 -12.20 -4.21
N LYS A 101 12.65 -12.90 -3.24
CA LYS A 101 11.20 -13.16 -3.20
C LYS A 101 10.48 -12.10 -2.41
N ARG A 102 9.40 -11.56 -2.99
CA ARG A 102 8.47 -10.65 -2.32
C ARG A 102 7.05 -11.18 -2.44
N ILE A 103 6.36 -11.25 -1.32
CA ILE A 103 4.95 -11.63 -1.26
C ILE A 103 4.14 -10.45 -0.73
N ILE A 104 3.00 -10.21 -1.34
CA ILE A 104 2.00 -9.24 -0.90
C ILE A 104 0.77 -10.03 -0.47
N GLY A 105 0.30 -9.78 0.73
CA GLY A 105 -0.93 -10.35 1.29
C GLY A 105 -1.95 -9.27 1.62
N VAL A 106 -3.24 -9.61 1.46
CA VAL A 106 -4.34 -8.73 1.88
C VAL A 106 -5.37 -9.55 2.63
N VAL A 107 -5.73 -9.12 3.82
CA VAL A 107 -6.74 -9.72 4.69
C VAL A 107 -7.79 -8.67 5.02
N PHE A 108 -9.06 -8.99 4.78
CA PHE A 108 -10.21 -8.17 5.12
C PHE A 108 -11.11 -8.86 6.15
N GLY A 109 -11.84 -8.05 6.92
CA GLY A 109 -12.98 -8.51 7.71
C GLY A 109 -12.64 -9.38 8.91
N SER A 110 -11.45 -9.28 9.49
CA SER A 110 -11.15 -10.04 10.71
C SER A 110 -11.85 -9.44 11.94
N SER A 111 -12.24 -10.29 12.89
CA SER A 111 -12.91 -9.86 14.12
C SER A 111 -11.96 -9.26 15.15
N SER A 112 -10.65 -9.45 15.00
CA SER A 112 -9.64 -8.89 15.91
C SER A 112 -8.30 -8.65 15.22
N VAL A 113 -7.46 -7.81 15.83
CA VAL A 113 -6.06 -7.58 15.41
C VAL A 113 -5.26 -8.88 15.43
N SER A 114 -5.45 -9.71 16.46
CA SER A 114 -4.73 -10.99 16.62
C SER A 114 -5.08 -11.94 15.49
N LEU A 115 -6.38 -12.13 15.19
CA LEU A 115 -6.84 -13.02 14.13
C LEU A 115 -6.40 -12.50 12.75
N ARG A 116 -6.47 -11.19 12.51
CA ARG A 116 -5.98 -10.56 11.29
C ARG A 116 -4.49 -10.85 11.07
N ASN A 117 -3.67 -10.67 12.10
CA ASN A 117 -2.24 -10.91 12.01
C ASN A 117 -1.93 -12.40 11.82
N LYS A 118 -2.64 -13.30 12.52
CA LYS A 118 -2.51 -14.75 12.34
C LYS A 118 -2.81 -15.16 10.89
N ARG A 119 -3.95 -14.75 10.34
CA ARG A 119 -4.33 -15.02 8.95
C ARG A 119 -3.33 -14.45 7.94
N MET A 120 -2.81 -13.26 8.20
CA MET A 120 -1.78 -12.66 7.34
C MET A 120 -0.48 -13.48 7.38
N THR A 121 -0.05 -13.95 8.54
CA THR A 121 1.12 -14.83 8.69
C THR A 121 0.94 -16.12 7.88
N GLU A 122 -0.19 -16.78 8.00
CA GLU A 122 -0.53 -18.00 7.25
C GLU A 122 -0.49 -17.73 5.74
N LEU A 123 -1.13 -16.64 5.29
CA LEU A 123 -1.20 -16.28 3.87
C LEU A 123 0.19 -16.01 3.27
N LEU A 124 1.03 -15.25 3.98
CA LEU A 124 2.39 -14.96 3.52
C LEU A 124 3.28 -16.21 3.53
N ASN A 125 3.14 -17.10 4.53
CA ASN A 125 3.86 -18.36 4.56
C ASN A 125 3.48 -19.25 3.38
N ILE A 126 2.19 -19.38 3.05
CA ILE A 126 1.73 -20.09 1.85
C ILE A 126 2.34 -19.45 0.58
N GLY A 127 2.35 -18.13 0.50
CA GLY A 127 2.95 -17.40 -0.61
C GLY A 127 4.43 -17.70 -0.78
N PHE A 128 5.22 -17.67 0.29
CA PHE A 128 6.64 -18.00 0.24
C PHE A 128 6.92 -19.47 -0.10
N ALA A 129 6.11 -20.39 0.43
CA ALA A 129 6.24 -21.83 0.14
C ALA A 129 5.96 -22.15 -1.34
N ASN A 130 4.99 -21.48 -1.94
CA ASN A 130 4.55 -21.72 -3.31
C ASN A 130 5.26 -20.85 -4.36
N SER A 131 6.03 -19.83 -3.95
CA SER A 131 6.74 -18.97 -4.89
C SER A 131 7.93 -19.66 -5.50
N LYS A 132 7.95 -19.82 -6.84
CA LYS A 132 9.11 -20.31 -7.59
C LYS A 132 10.23 -19.27 -7.56
N GLU A 133 11.50 -19.70 -7.61
CA GLU A 133 12.66 -18.79 -7.52
C GLU A 133 12.80 -17.83 -8.70
N ASN A 134 12.27 -18.22 -9.86
CA ASN A 134 12.45 -17.51 -11.12
C ASN A 134 11.13 -16.98 -11.72
N VAL A 135 10.33 -16.27 -10.96
CA VAL A 135 9.27 -15.47 -11.59
C VAL A 135 9.94 -14.25 -12.20
N ALA A 136 10.20 -14.29 -13.50
CA ALA A 136 10.64 -13.12 -14.26
C ALA A 136 9.69 -11.96 -13.96
N PHE A 137 10.25 -10.88 -13.44
CA PHE A 137 9.50 -9.71 -13.06
C PHE A 137 9.08 -8.98 -14.34
N THR A 138 7.85 -9.20 -14.80
CA THR A 138 7.30 -8.35 -15.86
C THR A 138 7.04 -6.97 -15.24
N SER A 139 7.90 -6.01 -15.59
CA SER A 139 7.68 -4.62 -15.17
C SER A 139 6.31 -4.18 -15.67
N LEU A 140 5.45 -3.76 -14.74
CA LEU A 140 4.20 -3.12 -15.13
C LEU A 140 4.56 -1.83 -15.87
N LYS A 141 3.96 -1.61 -17.03
CA LYS A 141 4.08 -0.32 -17.73
C LYS A 141 3.73 0.79 -16.72
N LYS A 142 4.67 1.71 -16.47
CA LYS A 142 4.46 2.81 -15.53
C LYS A 142 3.24 3.59 -16.01
N LEU A 143 2.22 3.72 -15.17
CA LEU A 143 1.06 4.52 -15.48
C LEU A 143 1.46 6.00 -15.43
N SER A 144 1.16 6.72 -16.51
CA SER A 144 1.12 8.17 -16.42
C SER A 144 -0.11 8.53 -15.58
N LEU A 145 0.11 8.76 -14.29
CA LEU A 145 -0.98 9.10 -13.36
C LEU A 145 -1.57 10.49 -13.63
N TYR A 146 -0.89 11.30 -14.46
CA TYR A 146 -1.27 12.68 -14.78
C TYR A 146 -1.08 13.00 -16.27
N PRO A 147 -1.78 12.29 -17.19
CA PRO A 147 -1.59 12.53 -18.62
C PRO A 147 -1.92 13.96 -19.06
N ASN A 148 -2.74 14.66 -18.27
CA ASN A 148 -3.22 16.02 -18.62
C ASN A 148 -2.46 17.16 -17.94
N ILE A 149 -1.62 16.91 -16.93
CA ILE A 149 -0.84 17.99 -16.29
C ILE A 149 0.24 18.51 -17.22
N ILE A 150 0.82 17.65 -18.05
CA ILE A 150 1.81 18.06 -19.06
C ILE A 150 1.23 19.05 -20.03
N ASN A 151 -0.04 18.88 -20.42
CA ASN A 151 -0.71 19.79 -21.36
C ASN A 151 -1.15 21.12 -20.73
N ILE A 152 -1.36 21.15 -19.39
CA ILE A 152 -1.76 22.38 -18.68
C ILE A 152 -0.58 23.28 -18.34
N LEU A 153 0.59 22.69 -18.06
CA LEU A 153 1.75 23.43 -17.58
C LEU A 153 2.81 23.68 -18.67
N GLY A 154 2.66 23.09 -19.86
CA GLY A 154 3.66 23.13 -20.94
C GLY A 154 4.91 22.30 -20.60
N GLU A 155 5.60 21.81 -21.63
CA GLU A 155 6.78 20.94 -21.47
C GLU A 155 7.94 21.60 -20.67
N ASN A 156 8.04 22.93 -20.69
CA ASN A 156 9.09 23.68 -19.99
C ASN A 156 8.87 23.86 -18.49
N SER A 157 7.67 23.61 -17.96
CA SER A 157 7.40 23.75 -16.53
C SER A 157 7.72 22.47 -15.72
N LEU A 158 7.87 21.33 -16.37
CA LEU A 158 8.27 20.07 -15.73
C LEU A 158 9.75 20.02 -15.32
N LEU A 159 10.60 20.83 -15.94
CA LEU A 159 12.03 20.92 -15.63
C LEU A 159 12.33 21.64 -14.31
N LYS A 160 11.33 22.26 -13.67
CA LYS A 160 11.46 22.99 -12.40
C LYS A 160 10.79 22.33 -11.21
N VAL A 161 10.32 21.08 -11.29
CA VAL A 161 10.00 20.32 -10.09
C VAL A 161 11.31 19.98 -9.41
N SER A 162 11.70 20.86 -8.48
CA SER A 162 12.88 20.71 -7.64
C SER A 162 12.85 19.34 -6.98
N LYS A 163 13.99 18.68 -6.90
CA LYS A 163 14.21 17.44 -6.16
C LYS A 163 14.01 17.59 -4.65
N GLU A 164 13.50 18.71 -4.18
CA GLU A 164 13.22 18.93 -2.77
C GLU A 164 11.91 18.24 -2.38
N PRO A 165 11.93 17.47 -1.30
CA PRO A 165 10.73 16.83 -0.78
C PRO A 165 9.73 17.91 -0.36
N VAL A 166 8.58 17.96 -1.01
CA VAL A 166 7.47 18.83 -0.63
C VAL A 166 7.11 18.50 0.82
N LYS A 167 7.44 19.39 1.74
CA LYS A 167 6.98 19.34 3.12
C LYS A 167 5.46 19.56 3.11
N ARG A 168 4.68 18.47 3.06
CA ARG A 168 3.24 18.53 3.30
C ARG A 168 2.97 18.16 4.74
N PRO A 169 2.12 18.92 5.48
CA PRO A 169 1.71 18.51 6.81
C PRO A 169 0.94 17.20 6.73
N LEU A 170 1.33 16.26 7.57
CA LEU A 170 0.58 15.03 7.83
C LEU A 170 -0.61 15.42 8.71
N ILE A 171 -1.81 15.34 8.18
CA ILE A 171 -3.07 15.31 8.94
C ILE A 171 -3.30 13.88 9.41
#